data_909b45e1c5acb59e2cd68f50f8ad9744
#
_entry.id   909b45e1c5acb59e2cd68f50f8ad9744
#
_cell.length_a   1.000
_cell.length_b   1.000
_cell.length_c   1.000
_cell.angle_alpha   90.00
_cell.angle_beta   90.00
_cell.angle_gamma   90.00
#
_symmetry.space_group_name_H-M   'P 1'
#
loop_
_entity.id
_entity.type
_entity.pdbx_description
1 polymer ?
#
loop_
_entity_poly.entity_id
_entity_poly.type
_entity_poly.pdbx_seq_one_letter_code
_entity_poly.pdbx_strand_id
1 'polypeptide(L)'
;LARKVALAVAVAEYHLERPIRTVLDIGCGEGAWRAPLLKLRPKLQYLGFDSSEYAIRRFGRTRNLHYARFEDFQYLRPCEPVDLLVCSDVLHYVPTRELKRGLTGLAELCGGVAFLETFAKEDDFEGDHDGFQSRRAAWYRQAFNGEGFQSVGNHCWLRPRLAGDVAVLEAADYRPIT
;
A
#
# COMPACT_ATOMS: atom_id res chain seq x y z
N LEU A 1 0.50 -4.97 14.58
CA LEU A 1 1.24 -5.08 13.33
C LEU A 1 1.33 -6.54 12.83
N ALA A 2 1.85 -7.51 13.62
CA ALA A 2 2.09 -8.88 13.14
C ALA A 2 0.86 -9.57 12.52
N ARG A 3 -0.34 -9.39 13.09
CA ARG A 3 -1.60 -9.91 12.53
C ARG A 3 -1.95 -9.26 11.20
N LYS A 4 -1.74 -7.95 11.07
CA LYS A 4 -1.97 -7.17 9.85
C LYS A 4 -1.06 -7.67 8.72
N VAL A 5 0.24 -7.87 9.00
CA VAL A 5 1.20 -8.43 8.06
C VAL A 5 0.80 -9.85 7.63
N ALA A 6 0.42 -10.71 8.57
CA ALA A 6 0.00 -12.08 8.26
C ALA A 6 -1.25 -12.11 7.35
N LEU A 7 -2.21 -11.23 7.60
CA LEU A 7 -3.40 -11.08 6.76
C LEU A 7 -3.02 -10.65 5.33
N ALA A 8 -2.24 -9.59 5.20
CA ALA A 8 -1.82 -9.08 3.88
C ALA A 8 -1.06 -10.13 3.07
N VAL A 9 -0.16 -10.88 3.72
CA VAL A 9 0.56 -11.99 3.09
C VAL A 9 -0.39 -13.10 2.66
N ALA A 10 -1.32 -13.51 3.52
CA ALA A 10 -2.28 -14.57 3.21
C ALA A 10 -3.19 -14.20 2.02
N VAL A 11 -3.70 -12.97 1.99
CA VAL A 11 -4.51 -12.48 0.86
C VAL A 11 -3.68 -12.44 -0.44
N ALA A 12 -2.45 -11.93 -0.38
CA ALA A 12 -1.60 -11.87 -1.54
C ALA A 12 -1.28 -13.27 -2.10
N GLU A 13 -0.94 -14.22 -1.25
CA GLU A 13 -0.63 -15.59 -1.65
C GLU A 13 -1.84 -16.37 -2.16
N TYR A 14 -3.02 -16.11 -1.60
CA TYR A 14 -4.27 -16.69 -2.07
C TYR A 14 -4.52 -16.30 -3.54
N HIS A 15 -4.43 -15.02 -3.88
CA HIS A 15 -4.68 -14.55 -5.25
C HIS A 15 -3.52 -14.81 -6.23
N LEU A 16 -2.28 -14.92 -5.73
CA LEU A 16 -1.12 -15.25 -6.55
C LEU A 16 -0.94 -16.76 -6.75
N GLU A 17 -1.65 -17.61 -5.97
CA GLU A 17 -1.51 -19.08 -5.92
C GLU A 17 -0.06 -19.55 -5.67
N ARG A 18 0.72 -18.70 -5.00
CA ARG A 18 2.12 -18.96 -4.65
C ARG A 18 2.60 -18.06 -3.51
N PRO A 19 3.68 -18.46 -2.81
CA PRO A 19 4.31 -17.55 -1.84
C PRO A 19 4.78 -16.24 -2.48
N ILE A 20 4.63 -15.13 -1.74
CA ILE A 20 5.17 -13.83 -2.15
C ILE A 20 6.70 -13.84 -2.10
N ARG A 21 7.33 -13.13 -3.04
CA ARG A 21 8.80 -13.02 -3.16
C ARG A 21 9.29 -11.59 -3.02
N THR A 22 8.48 -10.62 -3.35
CA THR A 22 8.85 -9.20 -3.39
C THR A 22 7.81 -8.34 -2.68
N VAL A 23 8.30 -7.39 -1.88
CA VAL A 23 7.47 -6.38 -1.20
C VAL A 23 8.06 -5.00 -1.41
N LEU A 24 7.22 -4.06 -1.78
CA LEU A 24 7.49 -2.63 -1.78
C LEU A 24 6.64 -1.95 -0.70
N ASP A 25 7.29 -1.27 0.25
CA ASP A 25 6.66 -0.60 1.39
C ASP A 25 6.86 0.92 1.26
N ILE A 26 5.79 1.65 0.95
CA ILE A 26 5.81 3.09 0.68
C ILE A 26 5.25 3.83 1.89
N GLY A 27 6.03 4.78 2.42
CA GLY A 27 5.80 5.39 3.72
C GLY A 27 6.15 4.43 4.84
N CYS A 28 7.25 3.69 4.65
CA CYS A 28 7.66 2.59 5.54
C CYS A 28 8.14 3.04 6.92
N GLY A 29 8.33 4.35 7.15
CA GLY A 29 8.94 4.87 8.36
C GLY A 29 10.28 4.20 8.63
N GLU A 30 10.42 3.61 9.81
CA GLU A 30 11.61 2.84 10.18
C GLU A 30 11.64 1.42 9.60
N GLY A 31 10.71 1.03 8.73
CA GLY A 31 10.62 -0.31 8.14
C GLY A 31 10.01 -1.34 9.09
N ALA A 32 8.95 -0.96 9.80
CA ALA A 32 8.30 -1.82 10.80
C ALA A 32 7.73 -3.13 10.20
N TRP A 33 7.28 -3.12 8.96
CA TRP A 33 6.76 -4.29 8.26
C TRP A 33 7.83 -5.34 7.94
N ARG A 34 9.09 -4.94 7.77
CA ARG A 34 10.17 -5.81 7.32
C ARG A 34 10.39 -7.05 8.19
N ALA A 35 10.52 -6.87 9.51
CA ALA A 35 10.84 -7.98 10.40
C ALA A 35 9.74 -9.07 10.43
N PRO A 36 8.45 -8.75 10.62
CA PRO A 36 7.39 -9.74 10.55
C PRO A 36 7.23 -10.38 9.16
N LEU A 37 7.47 -9.64 8.06
CA LEU A 37 7.49 -10.20 6.70
C LEU A 37 8.59 -11.26 6.54
N LEU A 38 9.81 -10.95 6.94
CA LEU A 38 10.93 -11.89 6.86
C LEU A 38 10.77 -13.10 7.79
N LYS A 39 10.05 -12.95 8.91
CA LYS A 39 9.69 -14.08 9.76
C LYS A 39 8.76 -15.06 9.04
N LEU A 40 7.81 -14.57 8.24
CA LEU A 40 6.88 -15.39 7.48
C LEU A 40 7.52 -15.95 6.20
N ARG A 41 8.33 -15.14 5.54
CA ARG A 41 8.97 -15.47 4.26
C ARG A 41 10.46 -15.07 4.28
N PRO A 42 11.34 -15.92 4.80
CA PRO A 42 12.77 -15.59 5.03
C PRO A 42 13.55 -15.20 3.76
N LYS A 43 13.10 -15.63 2.58
CA LYS A 43 13.74 -15.32 1.29
C LYS A 43 13.13 -14.13 0.57
N LEU A 44 12.18 -13.43 1.21
CA LEU A 44 11.49 -12.28 0.64
C LEU A 44 12.46 -11.11 0.42
N GLN A 45 12.36 -10.48 -0.74
CA GLN A 45 13.02 -9.22 -1.03
C GLN A 45 12.11 -8.06 -0.57
N TYR A 46 12.60 -7.28 0.38
CA TYR A 46 11.91 -6.11 0.92
C TYR A 46 12.62 -4.84 0.50
N LEU A 47 11.84 -3.88 0.00
CA LEU A 47 12.30 -2.55 -0.39
C LEU A 47 11.36 -1.52 0.23
N GLY A 48 11.89 -0.60 1.04
CA GLY A 48 11.12 0.44 1.72
C GLY A 48 11.47 1.84 1.22
N PHE A 49 10.48 2.71 1.15
CA PHE A 49 10.65 4.14 0.87
C PHE A 49 9.93 5.00 1.90
N ASP A 50 10.59 6.07 2.31
CA ASP A 50 10.02 7.07 3.23
C ASP A 50 10.61 8.45 2.97
N SER A 51 9.87 9.50 3.32
CA SER A 51 10.34 10.88 3.25
C SER A 51 11.07 11.37 4.52
N SER A 52 11.17 10.52 5.54
CA SER A 52 11.89 10.81 6.78
C SER A 52 13.39 10.60 6.60
N GLU A 53 14.14 11.68 6.44
CA GLU A 53 15.61 11.64 6.40
C GLU A 53 16.20 10.96 7.66
N TYR A 54 15.56 11.13 8.82
CA TYR A 54 15.96 10.46 10.04
C TYR A 54 15.89 8.95 9.90
N ALA A 55 14.75 8.41 9.43
CA ALA A 55 14.56 6.98 9.28
C ALA A 55 15.57 6.38 8.27
N ILE A 56 15.79 7.06 7.16
CA ILE A 56 16.73 6.62 6.12
C ILE A 56 18.18 6.66 6.62
N ARG A 57 18.59 7.73 7.27
CA ARG A 57 19.96 7.85 7.80
C ARG A 57 20.26 6.77 8.85
N ARG A 58 19.28 6.45 9.71
CA ARG A 58 19.45 5.51 10.82
C ARG A 58 19.31 4.05 10.40
N PHE A 59 18.35 3.72 9.55
CA PHE A 59 17.95 2.36 9.24
C PHE A 59 18.09 1.96 7.77
N GLY A 60 18.36 2.93 6.87
CA GLY A 60 18.36 2.71 5.42
C GLY A 60 19.21 1.51 5.03
N ARG A 61 20.48 1.48 5.40
CA ARG A 61 21.41 0.41 5.03
C ARG A 61 21.03 -0.95 5.65
N THR A 62 20.56 -0.98 6.89
CA THR A 62 20.30 -2.24 7.62
C THR A 62 18.94 -2.84 7.29
N ARG A 63 17.98 -2.00 6.87
CA ARG A 63 16.60 -2.43 6.59
C ARG A 63 16.20 -2.27 5.13
N ASN A 64 17.12 -1.85 4.25
CA ASN A 64 16.88 -1.59 2.83
C ASN A 64 15.80 -0.51 2.62
N LEU A 65 16.00 0.66 3.27
CA LEU A 65 15.12 1.82 3.15
C LEU A 65 15.79 2.92 2.33
N HIS A 66 15.01 3.59 1.50
CA HIS A 66 15.45 4.64 0.60
C HIS A 66 14.59 5.89 0.76
N TYR A 67 15.16 7.04 0.45
CA TYR A 67 14.43 8.31 0.49
C TYR A 67 13.60 8.47 -0.77
N ALA A 68 12.29 8.71 -0.60
CA ALA A 68 11.41 9.26 -1.62
C ALA A 68 10.17 9.87 -0.95
N ARG A 69 9.62 10.91 -1.58
CA ARG A 69 8.29 11.42 -1.28
C ARG A 69 7.25 10.62 -2.05
N PHE A 70 6.01 10.62 -1.57
CA PHE A 70 4.94 9.90 -2.23
C PHE A 70 4.72 10.36 -3.68
N GLU A 71 4.82 11.65 -3.97
CA GLU A 71 4.65 12.19 -5.32
C GLU A 71 5.76 11.77 -6.30
N ASP A 72 6.96 11.41 -5.80
CA ASP A 72 8.08 10.99 -6.65
C ASP A 72 7.74 9.72 -7.43
N PHE A 73 6.82 8.89 -6.91
CA PHE A 73 6.33 7.69 -7.60
C PHE A 73 5.56 7.99 -8.89
N GLN A 74 5.27 9.24 -9.20
CA GLN A 74 4.84 9.64 -10.52
C GLN A 74 5.85 9.19 -11.60
N TYR A 75 7.15 9.22 -11.29
CA TYR A 75 8.24 8.90 -12.22
C TYR A 75 9.18 7.79 -11.72
N LEU A 76 9.23 7.57 -10.42
CA LEU A 76 10.13 6.61 -9.79
C LEU A 76 9.62 5.18 -9.99
N ARG A 77 10.43 4.34 -10.63
CA ARG A 77 10.21 2.89 -10.79
C ARG A 77 11.45 2.16 -10.28
N PRO A 78 11.58 1.97 -8.94
CA PRO A 78 12.81 1.46 -8.33
C PRO A 78 13.00 -0.05 -8.48
N CYS A 79 11.97 -0.74 -8.91
CA CYS A 79 11.97 -2.19 -9.08
C CYS A 79 10.91 -2.60 -10.11
N GLU A 80 10.94 -3.85 -10.52
CA GLU A 80 9.84 -4.49 -11.24
C GLU A 80 8.58 -4.57 -10.37
N PRO A 81 7.38 -4.75 -10.96
CA PRO A 81 6.15 -4.87 -10.21
C PRO A 81 6.22 -5.97 -9.15
N VAL A 82 5.86 -5.60 -7.90
CA VAL A 82 6.00 -6.48 -6.73
C VAL A 82 4.77 -7.33 -6.46
N ASP A 83 4.95 -8.42 -5.72
CA ASP A 83 3.87 -9.32 -5.30
C ASP A 83 2.94 -8.67 -4.28
N LEU A 84 3.50 -7.92 -3.34
CA LEU A 84 2.77 -7.17 -2.32
C LEU A 84 3.31 -5.75 -2.24
N LEU A 85 2.44 -4.77 -2.51
CA LEU A 85 2.70 -3.36 -2.26
C LEU A 85 2.05 -2.98 -0.93
N VAL A 86 2.78 -2.32 -0.06
CA VAL A 86 2.29 -1.84 1.22
C VAL A 86 2.33 -0.31 1.25
N CYS A 87 1.23 0.31 1.67
CA CYS A 87 1.17 1.70 2.05
C CYS A 87 0.21 1.81 3.24
N SER A 88 0.76 1.73 4.44
CA SER A 88 -0.01 1.57 5.68
C SER A 88 0.17 2.80 6.55
N ASP A 89 -0.95 3.46 6.89
CA ASP A 89 -0.98 4.59 7.81
C ASP A 89 -0.23 5.83 7.31
N VAL A 90 -0.31 6.12 6.01
CA VAL A 90 0.43 7.20 5.33
C VAL A 90 -0.46 8.10 4.48
N LEU A 91 -1.39 7.52 3.70
CA LEU A 91 -2.08 8.24 2.62
C LEU A 91 -2.91 9.43 3.12
N HIS A 92 -3.37 9.40 4.35
CA HIS A 92 -4.12 10.49 4.95
C HIS A 92 -3.26 11.71 5.35
N TYR A 93 -1.93 11.59 5.32
CA TYR A 93 -1.02 12.73 5.48
C TYR A 93 -0.55 13.31 4.13
N VAL A 94 -0.70 12.56 3.05
CA VAL A 94 -0.23 13.00 1.73
C VAL A 94 -1.21 14.04 1.14
N PRO A 95 -0.77 15.25 0.73
CA PRO A 95 -1.63 16.23 0.08
C PRO A 95 -2.33 15.66 -1.16
N THR A 96 -3.59 16.06 -1.40
CA THR A 96 -4.43 15.47 -2.46
C THR A 96 -3.78 15.49 -3.85
N ARG A 97 -3.05 16.56 -4.18
CA ARG A 97 -2.36 16.69 -5.47
C ARG A 97 -1.21 15.69 -5.60
N GLU A 98 -0.43 15.53 -4.53
CA GLU A 98 0.69 14.60 -4.47
C GLU A 98 0.21 13.15 -4.49
N LEU A 99 -0.88 12.86 -3.73
CA LEU A 99 -1.49 11.54 -3.73
C LEU A 99 -1.95 11.11 -5.11
N LYS A 100 -2.67 11.97 -5.84
CA LYS A 100 -3.10 11.67 -7.21
C LYS A 100 -1.93 11.42 -8.16
N ARG A 101 -0.81 12.13 -8.00
CA ARG A 101 0.39 11.92 -8.82
C ARG A 101 1.07 10.59 -8.55
N GLY A 102 1.24 10.25 -7.26
CA GLY A 102 1.93 9.03 -6.87
C GLY A 102 1.13 7.76 -7.11
N LEU A 103 -0.21 7.81 -7.05
CA LEU A 103 -1.07 6.63 -7.17
C LEU A 103 -0.88 5.87 -8.49
N THR A 104 -0.70 6.56 -9.61
CA THR A 104 -0.44 5.93 -10.91
C THR A 104 0.82 5.06 -10.84
N GLY A 105 1.88 5.58 -10.22
CA GLY A 105 3.11 4.82 -10.04
C GLY A 105 2.96 3.64 -9.10
N LEU A 106 2.18 3.78 -8.03
CA LEU A 106 1.86 2.65 -7.15
C LEU A 106 1.12 1.55 -7.92
N ALA A 107 0.18 1.95 -8.77
CA ALA A 107 -0.57 1.02 -9.59
C ALA A 107 0.33 0.23 -10.55
N GLU A 108 1.30 0.88 -11.18
CA GLU A 108 2.26 0.22 -12.08
C GLU A 108 3.24 -0.68 -11.34
N LEU A 109 3.66 -0.28 -10.12
CA LEU A 109 4.57 -1.05 -9.27
C LEU A 109 3.89 -2.22 -8.53
N CYS A 110 2.56 -2.26 -8.47
CA CYS A 110 1.82 -3.35 -7.87
C CYS A 110 1.54 -4.45 -8.89
N GLY A 111 2.28 -5.53 -8.81
CA GLY A 111 2.06 -6.71 -9.67
C GLY A 111 1.04 -7.70 -9.10
N GLY A 112 0.74 -7.65 -7.83
CA GLY A 112 -0.14 -8.55 -7.12
C GLY A 112 -1.22 -7.83 -6.31
N VAL A 113 -1.04 -7.81 -5.01
CA VAL A 113 -1.96 -7.18 -4.05
C VAL A 113 -1.34 -5.92 -3.47
N ALA A 114 -2.14 -4.87 -3.32
CA ALA A 114 -1.78 -3.69 -2.55
C ALA A 114 -2.51 -3.71 -1.20
N PHE A 115 -1.78 -3.50 -0.11
CA PHE A 115 -2.31 -3.21 1.21
C PHE A 115 -2.31 -1.70 1.41
N LEU A 116 -3.47 -1.06 1.21
CA LEU A 116 -3.65 0.40 1.28
C LEU A 116 -4.49 0.74 2.50
N GLU A 117 -3.83 0.96 3.63
CA GLU A 117 -4.49 1.35 4.87
C GLU A 117 -4.41 2.86 5.06
N THR A 118 -5.56 3.47 5.27
CA THR A 118 -5.66 4.90 5.50
C THR A 118 -6.90 5.21 6.32
N PHE A 119 -6.89 6.34 7.03
CA PHE A 119 -8.06 6.86 7.72
C PHE A 119 -8.81 7.87 6.83
N ALA A 120 -10.13 7.75 6.84
CA ALA A 120 -11.03 8.67 6.16
C ALA A 120 -11.65 9.65 7.17
N LYS A 121 -12.32 10.67 6.66
CA LYS A 121 -13.02 11.65 7.49
C LYS A 121 -14.05 11.04 8.44
N GLU A 122 -14.64 9.91 8.03
CA GLU A 122 -15.67 9.20 8.78
C GLU A 122 -15.11 8.30 9.89
N ASP A 123 -13.79 8.05 9.89
CA ASP A 123 -13.17 7.25 10.91
C ASP A 123 -12.88 8.09 12.17
N ASP A 124 -13.15 7.50 13.32
CA ASP A 124 -12.70 8.02 14.61
C ASP A 124 -11.36 7.38 14.92
N PHE A 125 -10.28 8.14 14.86
CA PHE A 125 -8.95 7.61 15.12
C PHE A 125 -8.19 8.48 16.14
N GLU A 126 -7.47 7.80 17.00
CA GLU A 126 -6.52 8.41 17.92
C GLU A 126 -5.15 8.48 17.23
N GLY A 127 -4.60 9.67 17.07
CA GLY A 127 -3.31 9.85 16.43
C GLY A 127 -2.93 11.31 16.26
N ASP A 128 -1.84 11.53 15.51
CA ASP A 128 -1.41 12.88 15.17
C ASP A 128 -2.33 13.46 14.08
N HIS A 129 -2.97 14.56 14.39
CA HIS A 129 -3.84 15.28 13.45
C HIS A 129 -3.09 16.33 12.62
N ASP A 130 -1.80 16.55 12.89
CA ASP A 130 -1.00 17.49 12.11
C ASP A 130 -0.79 16.96 10.69
N GLY A 131 -1.15 17.75 9.70
CA GLY A 131 -1.08 17.35 8.30
C GLY A 131 -2.20 16.42 7.82
N PHE A 132 -3.13 16.00 8.69
CA PHE A 132 -4.25 15.14 8.30
C PHE A 132 -5.13 15.76 7.21
N GLN A 133 -5.29 15.02 6.12
CA GLN A 133 -6.11 15.40 4.96
C GLN A 133 -7.50 14.80 5.10
N SER A 134 -8.46 15.55 5.62
CA SER A 134 -9.84 15.11 5.86
C SER A 134 -10.59 14.76 4.57
N ARG A 135 -10.36 13.57 4.04
CA ARG A 135 -11.02 13.03 2.83
C ARG A 135 -12.04 11.97 3.21
N ARG A 136 -13.16 11.94 2.51
CA ARG A 136 -14.18 10.90 2.69
C ARG A 136 -13.70 9.54 2.17
N ALA A 137 -14.17 8.46 2.78
CA ALA A 137 -13.90 7.09 2.33
C ALA A 137 -14.27 6.88 0.85
N ALA A 138 -15.38 7.48 0.40
CA ALA A 138 -15.79 7.44 -1.02
C ALA A 138 -14.73 8.05 -1.96
N TRP A 139 -14.04 9.11 -1.53
CA TRP A 139 -12.98 9.73 -2.32
C TRP A 139 -11.79 8.79 -2.51
N TYR A 140 -11.35 8.09 -1.44
CA TYR A 140 -10.26 7.11 -1.53
C TYR A 140 -10.64 5.94 -2.44
N ARG A 141 -11.85 5.40 -2.30
CA ARG A 141 -12.34 4.33 -3.19
C ARG A 141 -12.33 4.76 -4.65
N GLN A 142 -12.82 5.96 -4.95
CA GLN A 142 -12.81 6.49 -6.32
C GLN A 142 -11.38 6.65 -6.84
N ALA A 143 -10.46 7.16 -6.02
CA ALA A 143 -9.07 7.35 -6.41
C ALA A 143 -8.38 6.01 -6.71
N PHE A 144 -8.56 4.99 -5.85
CA PHE A 144 -7.96 3.68 -6.03
C PHE A 144 -8.59 2.92 -7.22
N ASN A 145 -9.91 2.95 -7.35
CA ASN A 145 -10.61 2.34 -8.49
C ASN A 145 -10.21 3.02 -9.82
N GLY A 146 -10.00 4.34 -9.82
CA GLY A 146 -9.54 5.08 -11.00
C GLY A 146 -8.17 4.62 -11.52
N GLU A 147 -7.32 4.10 -10.63
CA GLU A 147 -6.03 3.50 -10.99
C GLU A 147 -6.14 1.98 -11.22
N GLY A 148 -7.34 1.44 -11.27
CA GLY A 148 -7.62 0.04 -11.57
C GLY A 148 -7.44 -0.91 -10.38
N PHE A 149 -7.39 -0.42 -9.15
CA PHE A 149 -7.43 -1.27 -7.96
C PHE A 149 -8.86 -1.69 -7.64
N GLN A 150 -9.06 -2.96 -7.31
CA GLN A 150 -10.34 -3.49 -6.85
C GLN A 150 -10.23 -3.91 -5.38
N SER A 151 -11.12 -3.40 -4.52
CA SER A 151 -11.15 -3.78 -3.12
C SER A 151 -11.63 -5.22 -2.93
N VAL A 152 -10.95 -5.95 -2.04
CA VAL A 152 -11.39 -7.27 -1.53
C VAL A 152 -11.56 -7.26 -0.01
N GLY A 153 -11.63 -6.06 0.58
CA GLY A 153 -11.77 -5.88 2.02
C GLY A 153 -10.45 -5.86 2.78
N ASN A 154 -10.52 -5.56 4.07
CA ASN A 154 -9.37 -5.56 4.99
C ASN A 154 -8.15 -4.77 4.48
N HIS A 155 -8.38 -3.61 3.85
CA HIS A 155 -7.37 -2.76 3.22
C HIS A 155 -6.64 -3.39 2.03
N CYS A 156 -7.06 -4.57 1.56
CA CYS A 156 -6.46 -5.27 0.44
C CYS A 156 -7.15 -4.89 -0.88
N TRP A 157 -6.33 -4.66 -1.90
CA TRP A 157 -6.75 -4.23 -3.23
C TRP A 157 -6.02 -5.03 -4.29
N LEU A 158 -6.74 -5.55 -5.26
CA LEU A 158 -6.18 -6.35 -6.36
C LEU A 158 -5.90 -5.49 -7.58
N ARG A 159 -4.91 -5.90 -8.35
CA ARG A 159 -4.71 -5.41 -9.72
C ARG A 159 -5.68 -6.10 -10.69
N PRO A 160 -6.06 -5.43 -11.81
CA PRO A 160 -7.04 -5.96 -12.77
C PRO A 160 -6.75 -7.38 -13.25
N ARG A 161 -5.48 -7.76 -13.40
CA ARG A 161 -5.08 -9.11 -13.83
C ARG A 161 -5.47 -10.22 -12.85
N LEU A 162 -5.65 -9.88 -11.57
CA LEU A 162 -6.07 -10.82 -10.52
C LEU A 162 -7.56 -10.64 -10.19
N ALA A 163 -8.17 -9.52 -10.58
CA ALA A 163 -9.55 -9.21 -10.24
C ALA A 163 -10.59 -10.07 -10.98
N GLY A 164 -10.20 -10.67 -12.12
CA GLY A 164 -11.07 -11.58 -12.89
C GLY A 164 -11.46 -12.85 -12.15
N ASP A 165 -10.67 -13.25 -11.15
CA ASP A 165 -10.90 -14.46 -10.34
C ASP A 165 -11.70 -14.16 -9.05
N VAL A 166 -12.05 -12.90 -8.82
CA VAL A 166 -12.85 -12.51 -7.65
C VAL A 166 -14.33 -12.78 -7.90
N ALA A 167 -14.95 -13.54 -7.00
CA ALA A 167 -16.38 -13.77 -7.05
C ALA A 167 -17.14 -12.43 -7.02
N VAL A 168 -18.20 -12.32 -7.83
CA VAL A 168 -19.02 -11.10 -7.94
C VAL A 168 -19.53 -10.61 -6.58
N LEU A 169 -19.80 -11.55 -5.65
CA LEU A 169 -20.23 -11.23 -4.28
C LEU A 169 -19.14 -10.52 -3.47
N GLU A 170 -17.87 -10.82 -3.73
CA GLU A 170 -16.71 -10.26 -3.01
C GLU A 170 -16.19 -8.98 -3.68
N ALA A 171 -16.49 -8.80 -4.94
CA ALA A 171 -16.17 -7.58 -5.65
C ALA A 171 -17.00 -6.43 -5.07
N ALA A 172 -16.34 -5.51 -4.37
CA ALA A 172 -17.01 -4.32 -3.87
C ALA A 172 -17.46 -3.45 -5.04
N ASP A 173 -18.74 -3.51 -5.39
CA ASP A 173 -19.36 -2.63 -6.36
C ASP A 173 -19.28 -1.19 -5.86
N TYR A 174 -18.34 -0.41 -6.38
CA TYR A 174 -18.38 1.03 -6.22
C TYR A 174 -19.43 1.58 -7.20
N ARG A 175 -20.64 1.81 -6.72
CA ARG A 175 -21.60 2.69 -7.40
C ARG A 175 -21.39 4.11 -6.86
N PRO A 176 -21.02 5.08 -7.70
CA PRO A 176 -21.00 6.47 -7.27
C PRO A 176 -22.42 6.82 -6.75
N ILE A 177 -22.45 7.39 -5.55
CA ILE A 177 -23.69 7.98 -5.03
C ILE A 177 -24.01 9.16 -5.95
N THR A 178 -25.02 9.04 -6.78
CA THR A 178 -25.58 10.10 -7.62
C THR A 178 -26.24 11.16 -6.75
#